data_25ce0b53d16079c95f18628bd1e0977c
#
_entry.id   25ce0b53d16079c95f18628bd1e0977c
#
_cell.length_a   1.000
_cell.length_b   1.000
_cell.length_c   1.000
_cell.angle_alpha   90.00
_cell.angle_beta   90.00
_cell.angle_gamma   90.00
#
_symmetry.space_group_name_H-M   'P 1'
#
loop_
_entity.id
_entity.type
_entity.pdbx_description
1 polymer ?
#
loop_
_entity_poly.entity_id
_entity_poly.type
_entity_poly.pdbx_seq_one_letter_code
_entity_poly.pdbx_strand_id
1 'polypeptide(L)'
;MAKFKGSITALLTPFKNGKVDEKGFQSFVEWQIAEGISGLVPCGTTGESPTLSHDEHKRVVELCIEAAGKRVPVIAGTGSNSTAEAIELTQHAEQAGADAALVVLPYYNKPTPEGQYQHFKAIHDSTGLPIFIYNVPPRSAVDMSVDTMARLAKLPRIIGVKDAT
;
A
#
# COMPACT_ATOMS: atom_id res chain seq x y z
N MET A 1 2.53 -16.19 -15.73
CA MET A 1 1.18 -15.80 -15.23
C MET A 1 1.32 -14.52 -14.38
N ALA A 2 0.33 -13.63 -14.39
CA ALA A 2 0.39 -12.43 -13.57
C ALA A 2 0.45 -12.78 -12.07
N LYS A 3 1.41 -12.21 -11.34
CA LYS A 3 1.60 -12.44 -9.90
C LYS A 3 0.40 -11.92 -9.08
N PHE A 4 -0.20 -10.83 -9.53
CA PHE A 4 -1.33 -10.18 -8.88
C PHE A 4 -2.60 -10.42 -9.68
N LYS A 5 -3.52 -11.24 -9.16
CA LYS A 5 -4.81 -11.60 -9.77
C LYS A 5 -5.78 -12.09 -8.72
N GLY A 6 -7.06 -12.16 -9.05
CA GLY A 6 -8.10 -12.67 -8.16
C GLY A 6 -8.57 -11.63 -7.13
N SER A 7 -9.09 -12.12 -6.02
CA SER A 7 -9.56 -11.28 -4.93
C SER A 7 -8.41 -10.91 -4.00
N ILE A 8 -8.19 -9.61 -3.81
CA ILE A 8 -7.12 -9.06 -2.96
C ILE A 8 -7.78 -8.19 -1.90
N THR A 9 -7.64 -8.57 -0.63
CA THR A 9 -8.36 -7.89 0.45
C THR A 9 -7.53 -6.79 1.11
N ALA A 10 -8.17 -5.64 1.37
CA ALA A 10 -7.65 -4.63 2.27
C ALA A 10 -7.93 -5.07 3.71
N LEU A 11 -6.87 -5.29 4.48
CA LEU A 11 -6.95 -5.77 5.86
C LEU A 11 -7.30 -4.63 6.82
N LEU A 12 -8.11 -4.93 7.82
CA LEU A 12 -8.25 -4.09 9.01
C LEU A 12 -7.06 -4.32 9.97
N THR A 13 -6.81 -3.36 10.85
CA THR A 13 -5.82 -3.48 11.92
C THR A 13 -6.53 -3.61 13.26
N PRO A 14 -6.57 -4.78 13.91
CA PRO A 14 -7.21 -4.94 15.21
C PRO A 14 -6.39 -4.30 16.32
N PHE A 15 -7.08 -3.72 17.29
CA PHE A 15 -6.48 -3.10 18.47
C PHE A 15 -6.98 -3.76 19.74
N LYS A 16 -6.10 -3.84 20.74
CA LYS A 16 -6.41 -4.30 22.09
C LYS A 16 -5.70 -3.44 23.11
N ASN A 17 -6.44 -2.87 24.06
CA ASN A 17 -5.90 -1.98 25.09
C ASN A 17 -5.09 -0.79 24.52
N GLY A 18 -5.55 -0.21 23.42
CA GLY A 18 -4.91 0.96 22.79
C GLY A 18 -3.64 0.66 21.99
N LYS A 19 -3.33 -0.62 21.73
CA LYS A 19 -2.18 -1.06 20.93
C LYS A 19 -2.64 -2.02 19.85
N VAL A 20 -1.85 -2.18 18.80
CA VAL A 20 -2.08 -3.21 17.78
C VAL A 20 -2.14 -4.59 18.43
N ASP A 21 -3.22 -5.35 18.16
CA ASP A 21 -3.33 -6.76 18.57
C ASP A 21 -2.59 -7.64 17.56
N GLU A 22 -1.28 -7.79 17.73
CA GLU A 22 -0.41 -8.52 16.80
C GLU A 22 -0.91 -9.96 16.57
N LYS A 23 -1.29 -10.67 17.65
CA LYS A 23 -1.79 -12.06 17.54
C LYS A 23 -3.14 -12.12 16.84
N GLY A 24 -4.04 -11.20 17.17
CA GLY A 24 -5.34 -11.07 16.50
C GLY A 24 -5.17 -10.78 15.01
N PHE A 25 -4.23 -9.89 14.65
CA PHE A 25 -3.93 -9.58 13.27
C PHE A 25 -3.36 -10.78 12.50
N GLN A 26 -2.39 -11.49 13.05
CA GLN A 26 -1.83 -12.68 12.40
C GLN A 26 -2.87 -13.79 12.24
N SER A 27 -3.72 -14.02 13.23
CA SER A 27 -4.84 -14.96 13.13
C SER A 27 -5.84 -14.56 12.05
N PHE A 28 -6.10 -13.27 11.90
CA PHE A 28 -6.95 -12.74 10.84
C PHE A 28 -6.35 -12.95 9.44
N VAL A 29 -5.05 -12.74 9.29
CA VAL A 29 -4.32 -13.02 8.04
C VAL A 29 -4.42 -14.51 7.69
N GLU A 30 -4.17 -15.39 8.65
CA GLU A 30 -4.29 -16.84 8.47
C GLU A 30 -5.69 -17.25 8.01
N TRP A 31 -6.71 -16.69 8.65
CA TRP A 31 -8.11 -16.95 8.28
C TRP A 31 -8.40 -16.50 6.85
N GLN A 32 -7.96 -15.30 6.42
CA GLN A 32 -8.15 -14.82 5.05
C GLN A 32 -7.53 -15.78 4.02
N ILE A 33 -6.33 -16.29 4.33
CA ILE A 33 -5.65 -17.24 3.44
C ILE A 33 -6.41 -18.58 3.38
N ALA A 34 -6.88 -19.08 4.52
CA ALA A 34 -7.67 -20.31 4.60
C ALA A 34 -8.99 -20.22 3.81
N GLU A 35 -9.62 -19.02 3.80
CA GLU A 35 -10.82 -18.73 3.00
C GLU A 35 -10.54 -18.50 1.49
N GLY A 36 -9.28 -18.63 1.05
CA GLY A 36 -8.92 -18.62 -0.36
C GLY A 36 -8.66 -17.24 -0.98
N ILE A 37 -8.30 -16.24 -0.15
CA ILE A 37 -7.92 -14.93 -0.69
C ILE A 37 -6.69 -15.04 -1.60
N SER A 38 -6.62 -14.20 -2.64
CA SER A 38 -5.53 -14.23 -3.62
C SER A 38 -4.39 -13.24 -3.32
N GLY A 39 -4.57 -12.36 -2.36
CA GLY A 39 -3.57 -11.38 -1.92
C GLY A 39 -4.06 -10.52 -0.77
N LEU A 40 -3.13 -9.85 -0.11
CA LEU A 40 -3.34 -9.12 1.13
C LEU A 40 -2.82 -7.69 1.02
N VAL A 41 -3.56 -6.71 1.56
CA VAL A 41 -3.14 -5.31 1.62
C VAL A 41 -3.19 -4.82 3.08
N PRO A 42 -2.09 -4.94 3.85
CA PRO A 42 -1.97 -4.28 5.16
C PRO A 42 -1.78 -2.78 5.00
N CYS A 43 -2.11 -2.02 6.02
CA CYS A 43 -1.89 -0.57 6.11
C CYS A 43 -2.46 0.24 4.94
N GLY A 44 -3.57 -0.23 4.35
CA GLY A 44 -4.39 0.60 3.47
C GLY A 44 -5.33 1.50 4.29
N THR A 45 -6.28 2.16 3.62
CA THR A 45 -7.31 2.98 4.27
C THR A 45 -8.13 2.16 5.28
N THR A 46 -8.52 0.94 4.92
CA THR A 46 -9.24 0.01 5.79
C THR A 46 -8.43 -0.37 7.04
N GLY A 47 -7.12 -0.43 6.92
CA GLY A 47 -6.19 -0.73 8.02
C GLY A 47 -5.82 0.47 8.88
N GLU A 48 -6.52 1.59 8.74
CA GLU A 48 -6.37 2.80 9.55
C GLU A 48 -4.94 3.39 9.51
N SER A 49 -4.24 3.24 8.38
CA SER A 49 -2.87 3.71 8.17
C SER A 49 -2.59 5.13 8.71
N PRO A 50 -3.49 6.15 8.52
CA PRO A 50 -3.20 7.50 8.98
C PRO A 50 -3.16 7.68 10.50
N THR A 51 -3.64 6.73 11.28
CA THR A 51 -3.70 6.79 12.75
C THR A 51 -2.71 5.86 13.44
N LEU A 52 -2.00 5.04 12.67
CA LEU A 52 -0.87 4.26 13.16
C LEU A 52 0.36 5.16 13.33
N SER A 53 1.12 4.98 14.40
CA SER A 53 2.49 5.49 14.44
C SER A 53 3.34 4.82 13.35
N HIS A 54 4.47 5.41 12.97
CA HIS A 54 5.36 4.81 11.97
C HIS A 54 5.85 3.43 12.40
N ASP A 55 6.13 3.23 13.68
CA ASP A 55 6.57 1.95 14.22
C ASP A 55 5.45 0.90 14.14
N GLU A 56 4.21 1.27 14.51
CA GLU A 56 3.05 0.39 14.36
C GLU A 56 2.78 0.04 12.90
N HIS A 57 2.87 1.03 12.00
CA HIS A 57 2.69 0.81 10.57
C HIS A 57 3.71 -0.21 10.03
N LYS A 58 4.99 0.00 10.34
CA LYS A 58 6.07 -0.91 9.95
C LYS A 58 5.83 -2.30 10.51
N ARG A 59 5.47 -2.38 11.79
CA ARG A 59 5.20 -3.65 12.46
C ARG A 59 4.02 -4.42 11.86
N VAL A 60 2.92 -3.75 11.52
CA VAL A 60 1.75 -4.39 10.86
C VAL A 60 2.12 -4.95 9.49
N VAL A 61 2.95 -4.26 8.72
CA VAL A 61 3.46 -4.77 7.44
C VAL A 61 4.28 -6.04 7.65
N GLU A 62 5.21 -6.03 8.61
CA GLU A 62 6.03 -7.20 8.96
C GLU A 62 5.17 -8.39 9.38
N LEU A 63 4.24 -8.19 10.31
CA LEU A 63 3.32 -9.23 10.79
C LEU A 63 2.51 -9.87 9.66
N CYS A 64 2.06 -9.04 8.70
CA CYS A 64 1.34 -9.55 7.52
C CYS A 64 2.24 -10.44 6.67
N ILE A 65 3.47 -10.01 6.40
CA ILE A 65 4.44 -10.77 5.59
C ILE A 65 4.83 -12.07 6.30
N GLU A 66 5.10 -12.01 7.60
CA GLU A 66 5.40 -13.19 8.44
C GLU A 66 4.26 -14.21 8.37
N ALA A 67 3.02 -13.77 8.64
CA ALA A 67 1.85 -14.64 8.63
C ALA A 67 1.52 -15.15 7.22
N ALA A 68 1.67 -14.33 6.17
CA ALA A 68 1.43 -14.76 4.79
C ALA A 68 2.37 -15.90 4.36
N GLY A 69 3.63 -15.88 4.83
CA GLY A 69 4.59 -16.95 4.57
C GLY A 69 4.79 -17.24 3.08
N LYS A 70 4.67 -16.23 2.23
CA LYS A 70 4.73 -16.31 0.75
C LYS A 70 3.65 -17.19 0.09
N ARG A 71 2.60 -17.55 0.83
CA ARG A 71 1.46 -18.32 0.29
C ARG A 71 0.60 -17.47 -0.66
N VAL A 72 0.49 -16.18 -0.38
CA VAL A 72 -0.18 -15.17 -1.20
C VAL A 72 0.65 -13.89 -1.21
N PRO A 73 0.58 -13.06 -2.27
CA PRO A 73 1.31 -11.81 -2.31
C PRO A 73 0.80 -10.80 -1.28
N VAL A 74 1.73 -10.05 -0.70
CA VAL A 74 1.48 -8.91 0.19
C VAL A 74 1.78 -7.61 -0.54
N ILE A 75 0.78 -6.74 -0.68
CA ILE A 75 0.88 -5.42 -1.27
C ILE A 75 0.79 -4.40 -0.14
N ALA A 76 1.91 -3.92 0.36
CA ALA A 76 1.93 -3.02 1.52
C ALA A 76 1.39 -1.63 1.16
N GLY A 77 0.46 -1.10 1.95
CA GLY A 77 0.07 0.31 1.87
C GLY A 77 1.22 1.17 2.41
N THR A 78 1.82 2.01 1.56
CA THR A 78 3.00 2.81 1.91
C THR A 78 2.87 4.28 1.51
N GLY A 79 1.69 4.67 1.01
CA GLY A 79 1.45 6.04 0.56
C GLY A 79 1.31 7.03 1.72
N SER A 80 1.82 8.22 1.49
CA SER A 80 1.68 9.40 2.35
C SER A 80 1.55 10.66 1.48
N ASN A 81 1.05 11.73 2.07
CA ASN A 81 1.08 13.05 1.42
C ASN A 81 2.47 13.71 1.50
N SER A 82 3.40 13.16 2.28
CA SER A 82 4.82 13.47 2.29
C SER A 82 5.58 12.48 1.41
N THR A 83 6.26 12.98 0.38
CA THR A 83 7.06 12.13 -0.51
C THR A 83 8.18 11.41 0.24
N ALA A 84 8.84 12.08 1.19
CA ALA A 84 9.91 11.49 1.97
C ALA A 84 9.41 10.33 2.85
N GLU A 85 8.26 10.50 3.49
CA GLU A 85 7.63 9.46 4.31
C GLU A 85 7.18 8.27 3.45
N ALA A 86 6.55 8.52 2.29
CA ALA A 86 6.16 7.46 1.36
C ALA A 86 7.38 6.65 0.86
N ILE A 87 8.51 7.31 0.63
CA ILE A 87 9.78 6.65 0.28
C ILE A 87 10.25 5.76 1.45
N GLU A 88 10.31 6.29 2.67
CA GLU A 88 10.74 5.55 3.86
C GLU A 88 9.89 4.29 4.09
N LEU A 89 8.56 4.44 4.06
CA LEU A 89 7.63 3.33 4.25
C LEU A 89 7.75 2.29 3.13
N THR A 90 7.97 2.73 1.87
CA THR A 90 8.13 1.82 0.74
C THR A 90 9.43 1.03 0.82
N GLN A 91 10.53 1.69 1.19
CA GLN A 91 11.83 1.04 1.40
C GLN A 91 11.78 0.03 2.55
N HIS A 92 11.10 0.39 3.65
CA HIS A 92 10.88 -0.56 4.75
C HIS A 92 10.08 -1.79 4.28
N ALA A 93 8.98 -1.58 3.54
CA ALA A 93 8.17 -2.69 3.02
C ALA A 93 8.99 -3.61 2.08
N GLU A 94 9.88 -3.03 1.26
CA GLU A 94 10.82 -3.79 0.42
C GLU A 94 11.76 -4.64 1.27
N GLN A 95 12.39 -4.06 2.28
CA GLN A 95 13.31 -4.75 3.18
C GLN A 95 12.62 -5.86 3.98
N ALA A 96 11.37 -5.64 4.39
CA ALA A 96 10.54 -6.64 5.07
C ALA A 96 10.11 -7.79 4.15
N GLY A 97 10.18 -7.62 2.82
CA GLY A 97 9.88 -8.67 1.84
C GLY A 97 8.47 -8.63 1.27
N ALA A 98 7.83 -7.45 1.23
CA ALA A 98 6.59 -7.23 0.50
C ALA A 98 6.74 -7.52 -1.00
N ASP A 99 5.65 -7.86 -1.67
CA ASP A 99 5.65 -8.19 -3.09
C ASP A 99 5.37 -6.98 -3.99
N ALA A 100 4.72 -5.94 -3.43
CA ALA A 100 4.45 -4.67 -4.07
C ALA A 100 4.08 -3.60 -3.03
N ALA A 101 4.05 -2.35 -3.47
CA ALA A 101 3.56 -1.21 -2.71
C ALA A 101 2.23 -0.70 -3.28
N LEU A 102 1.29 -0.30 -2.41
CA LEU A 102 0.09 0.45 -2.74
C LEU A 102 0.26 1.89 -2.24
N VAL A 103 0.40 2.83 -3.17
CA VAL A 103 0.69 4.22 -2.86
C VAL A 103 -0.52 5.09 -3.21
N VAL A 104 -1.16 5.65 -2.18
CA VAL A 104 -2.27 6.59 -2.37
C VAL A 104 -1.76 7.94 -2.89
N LEU A 105 -2.57 8.63 -3.69
CA LEU A 105 -2.28 10.02 -4.07
C LEU A 105 -2.10 10.88 -2.81
N PRO A 106 -1.16 11.85 -2.84
CA PRO A 106 -1.05 12.81 -1.75
C PRO A 106 -2.38 13.50 -1.48
N TYR A 107 -2.87 13.31 -0.27
CA TYR A 107 -4.10 13.88 0.25
C TYR A 107 -3.82 15.19 0.96
N TYR A 108 -4.80 16.04 1.17
CA TYR A 108 -4.74 17.31 1.89
C TYR A 108 -3.98 18.42 1.14
N ASN A 109 -2.71 18.21 0.76
CA ASN A 109 -1.85 19.19 0.09
C ASN A 109 -2.12 19.37 -1.42
N LYS A 110 -3.01 18.56 -2.00
CA LYS A 110 -3.58 18.71 -3.35
C LYS A 110 -2.54 19.02 -4.44
N PRO A 111 -1.61 18.11 -4.73
CA PRO A 111 -0.58 18.35 -5.74
C PRO A 111 -1.18 18.53 -7.15
N THR A 112 -0.54 19.38 -7.95
CA THR A 112 -0.83 19.51 -9.38
C THR A 112 -0.55 18.19 -10.11
N PRO A 113 -1.03 17.97 -11.36
CA PRO A 113 -0.71 16.77 -12.13
C PRO A 113 0.81 16.52 -12.27
N GLU A 114 1.61 17.57 -12.44
CA GLU A 114 3.07 17.44 -12.43
C GLU A 114 3.61 17.06 -11.04
N GLY A 115 3.07 17.64 -9.97
CA GLY A 115 3.43 17.27 -8.61
C GLY A 115 3.08 15.81 -8.31
N GLN A 116 1.93 15.31 -8.77
CA GLN A 116 1.56 13.89 -8.66
C GLN A 116 2.59 13.00 -9.38
N TYR A 117 2.94 13.35 -10.63
CA TYR A 117 3.95 12.61 -11.39
C TYR A 117 5.30 12.57 -10.67
N GLN A 118 5.79 13.71 -10.18
CA GLN A 118 7.09 13.78 -9.49
C GLN A 118 7.09 13.01 -8.17
N HIS A 119 5.98 13.03 -7.43
CA HIS A 119 5.80 12.24 -6.20
C HIS A 119 5.98 10.73 -6.48
N PHE A 120 5.21 10.20 -7.42
CA PHE A 120 5.30 8.78 -7.78
C PHE A 120 6.65 8.41 -8.41
N LYS A 121 7.21 9.31 -9.21
CA LYS A 121 8.54 9.10 -9.81
C LYS A 121 9.63 9.00 -8.74
N ALA A 122 9.61 9.87 -7.73
CA ALA A 122 10.57 9.83 -6.63
C ALA A 122 10.48 8.52 -5.84
N ILE A 123 9.26 8.03 -5.54
CA ILE A 123 9.06 6.75 -4.88
C ILE A 123 9.56 5.61 -5.78
N HIS A 124 9.16 5.62 -7.06
CA HIS A 124 9.62 4.63 -8.05
C HIS A 124 11.15 4.54 -8.12
N ASP A 125 11.84 5.67 -8.10
CA ASP A 125 13.31 5.70 -8.23
C ASP A 125 14.02 5.26 -6.93
N SER A 126 13.31 5.21 -5.80
CA SER A 126 13.85 4.87 -4.48
C SER A 126 13.73 3.41 -4.08
N THR A 127 12.99 2.58 -4.83
CA THR A 127 12.67 1.19 -4.50
C THR A 127 12.75 0.26 -5.70
N GLY A 128 12.98 -1.01 -5.46
CA GLY A 128 12.83 -2.08 -6.45
C GLY A 128 11.42 -2.68 -6.53
N LEU A 129 10.52 -2.33 -5.60
CA LEU A 129 9.17 -2.88 -5.57
C LEU A 129 8.30 -2.44 -6.75
N PRO A 130 7.46 -3.33 -7.28
CA PRO A 130 6.31 -2.94 -8.11
C PRO A 130 5.36 -2.03 -7.32
N ILE A 131 4.80 -1.02 -7.99
CA ILE A 131 3.95 0.00 -7.36
C ILE A 131 2.56 -0.01 -8.02
N PHE A 132 1.53 -0.08 -7.20
CA PHE A 132 0.16 0.25 -7.56
C PHE A 132 -0.16 1.69 -7.13
N ILE A 133 -0.61 2.50 -8.06
CA ILE A 133 -1.18 3.82 -7.76
C ILE A 133 -2.55 3.59 -7.10
N TYR A 134 -2.86 4.33 -6.05
CA TYR A 134 -4.20 4.34 -5.47
C TYR A 134 -4.85 5.72 -5.65
N ASN A 135 -5.82 5.77 -6.57
CA ASN A 135 -6.64 6.95 -6.85
C ASN A 135 -7.94 6.84 -6.07
N VAL A 136 -8.21 7.80 -5.18
CA VAL A 136 -9.39 7.82 -4.31
C VAL A 136 -9.86 9.26 -4.06
N PRO A 137 -10.38 9.95 -5.07
CA PRO A 137 -10.73 11.37 -5.01
C PRO A 137 -11.59 11.79 -3.81
N PRO A 138 -12.58 10.98 -3.34
CA PRO A 138 -13.37 11.37 -2.16
C PRO A 138 -12.55 11.51 -0.87
N ARG A 139 -11.35 10.92 -0.80
CA ARG A 139 -10.46 10.99 0.37
C ARG A 139 -9.23 11.86 0.14
N SER A 140 -8.65 11.83 -1.06
CA SER A 140 -7.47 12.63 -1.39
C SER A 140 -7.79 14.07 -1.79
N ALA A 141 -9.06 14.36 -2.12
CA ALA A 141 -9.54 15.64 -2.65
C ALA A 141 -8.85 16.06 -3.98
N VAL A 142 -8.13 15.14 -4.60
CA VAL A 142 -7.58 15.27 -5.95
C VAL A 142 -7.82 13.99 -6.73
N ASP A 143 -8.03 14.13 -8.02
CA ASP A 143 -8.18 13.03 -8.96
C ASP A 143 -6.96 12.98 -9.88
N MET A 144 -6.50 11.79 -10.23
CA MET A 144 -5.42 11.64 -11.18
C MET A 144 -5.98 11.50 -12.58
N SER A 145 -5.63 12.43 -13.46
CA SER A 145 -6.05 12.36 -14.85
C SER A 145 -5.46 11.13 -15.57
N VAL A 146 -6.19 10.65 -16.57
CA VAL A 146 -5.73 9.54 -17.44
C VAL A 146 -4.37 9.85 -18.07
N ASP A 147 -4.12 11.11 -18.46
CA ASP A 147 -2.83 11.52 -19.02
C ASP A 147 -1.69 11.37 -18.01
N THR A 148 -1.93 11.71 -16.74
CA THR A 148 -0.94 11.52 -15.66
C THR A 148 -0.70 10.02 -15.41
N MET A 149 -1.77 9.22 -15.37
CA MET A 149 -1.66 7.75 -15.27
C MET A 149 -0.86 7.16 -16.43
N ALA A 150 -1.13 7.60 -17.66
CA ALA A 150 -0.42 7.13 -18.85
C ALA A 150 1.07 7.53 -18.86
N ARG A 151 1.41 8.69 -18.32
CA ARG A 151 2.82 9.08 -18.12
C ARG A 151 3.51 8.18 -17.10
N LEU A 152 2.86 7.93 -15.94
CA LEU A 152 3.38 7.07 -14.89
C LEU A 152 3.52 5.62 -15.34
N ALA A 153 2.59 5.11 -16.15
CA ALA A 153 2.64 3.75 -16.69
C ALA A 153 3.86 3.48 -17.60
N LYS A 154 4.59 4.52 -18.03
CA LYS A 154 5.87 4.38 -18.74
C LYS A 154 7.04 4.04 -17.80
N LEU A 155 6.86 4.20 -16.51
CA LEU A 155 7.85 3.83 -15.49
C LEU A 155 7.72 2.32 -15.21
N PRO A 156 8.80 1.53 -15.34
CA PRO A 156 8.70 0.06 -15.42
C PRO A 156 8.16 -0.61 -14.15
N ARG A 157 8.23 0.04 -12.99
CA ARG A 157 7.68 -0.52 -11.74
C ARG A 157 6.29 0.00 -11.40
N ILE A 158 5.72 0.92 -12.17
CA ILE A 158 4.29 1.27 -12.04
C ILE A 158 3.50 0.21 -12.81
N ILE A 159 2.85 -0.70 -12.08
CA ILE A 159 2.26 -1.92 -12.67
C ILE A 159 0.73 -1.92 -12.70
N GLY A 160 0.10 -0.95 -12.07
CA GLY A 160 -1.35 -0.88 -12.02
C GLY A 160 -1.90 0.31 -11.26
N VAL A 161 -3.20 0.44 -11.33
CA VAL A 161 -3.98 1.45 -10.59
C VAL A 161 -5.09 0.75 -9.82
N LYS A 162 -5.22 1.04 -8.53
CA LYS A 162 -6.44 0.81 -7.77
C LYS A 162 -7.27 2.08 -7.90
N ASP A 163 -8.31 2.02 -8.71
CA ASP A 163 -9.20 3.16 -8.92
C ASP A 163 -10.45 3.01 -8.05
N ALA A 164 -10.75 4.06 -7.29
CA ALA A 164 -11.89 4.16 -6.38
C ALA A 164 -12.61 5.52 -6.55
N THR A 165 -12.84 5.90 -7.82
CA THR A 165 -13.61 7.06 -8.23
C THR A 165 -15.12 6.83 -8.12
#